data_d92c5a8362461f613df9017343b5e7a5
#
_entry.id   d92c5a8362461f613df9017343b5e7a5
#
_cell.length_a   1.000
_cell.length_b   1.000
_cell.length_c   1.000
_cell.angle_alpha   90.00
_cell.angle_beta   90.00
_cell.angle_gamma   90.00
#
_symmetry.space_group_name_H-M   'P 1'
#
loop_
_entity.id
_entity.type
_entity.pdbx_description
1 polymer ?
#
loop_
_entity_poly.entity_id
_entity_poly.type
_entity_poly.pdbx_seq_one_letter_code
_entity_poly.pdbx_strand_id
1 'polypeptide(L)'
;MKMLKYALVAAMALASVACSKWTDDERLTFDNQKDLKRAIPFIELTSADQLTAEQQKYYSELRAWKQTPHVRGFGWFGGWTAKGTDPQKYLRMLPDSVDIVSLWGTHGNLTEAQKTDLKLFREVKGGKVLLCWIVQNLGDQLTPQGKNATDYWVTEKGGGDFLEGVKAYANAICDTIEKYDLDGFDLDYEPGYGHSGNMATTTAWISETGNVNMYTFIKTLYDRLNPKGRIVVMDGEPYYMDRATSKMVSYYIYQAYDEATTARALQKLENGGTFGYDEEDYLDNWEGKSFLTLEFQKYSKTGGFPRYTSSNPEIQKLDAGRQIMDYATMIMPNGKRIAGIGTYHMELDTEGGSYRFLRQALNAGNRVSDTQKADFQ
;
A
#
# COMPACT_ATOMS: atom_id res chain seq x y z
N MET A 1 21.57 -9.82 -39.04
CA MET A 1 21.57 -8.94 -37.86
C MET A 1 20.62 -7.74 -37.97
N LYS A 2 20.37 -7.11 -39.12
CA LYS A 2 19.43 -5.98 -39.22
C LYS A 2 17.94 -6.37 -39.03
N MET A 3 17.51 -7.52 -39.54
CA MET A 3 16.12 -7.98 -39.39
C MET A 3 15.72 -8.34 -37.94
N LEU A 4 16.66 -8.83 -37.11
CA LEU A 4 16.38 -9.16 -35.71
C LEU A 4 16.15 -7.90 -34.86
N LYS A 5 16.82 -6.79 -35.19
CA LYS A 5 16.62 -5.50 -34.50
C LYS A 5 15.22 -4.91 -34.79
N TYR A 6 14.71 -5.05 -36.00
CA TYR A 6 13.36 -4.58 -36.33
C TYR A 6 12.25 -5.44 -35.73
N ALA A 7 12.48 -6.73 -35.55
CA ALA A 7 11.53 -7.62 -34.86
C ALA A 7 11.46 -7.32 -33.35
N LEU A 8 12.57 -6.96 -32.70
CA LEU A 8 12.58 -6.57 -31.30
C LEU A 8 11.91 -5.20 -31.07
N VAL A 9 12.13 -4.24 -31.98
CA VAL A 9 11.50 -2.91 -31.93
C VAL A 9 9.99 -3.02 -32.17
N ALA A 10 9.55 -3.89 -33.09
CA ALA A 10 8.13 -4.15 -33.33
C ALA A 10 7.46 -4.87 -32.17
N ALA A 11 8.14 -5.79 -31.47
CA ALA A 11 7.64 -6.46 -30.29
C ALA A 11 7.52 -5.51 -29.08
N MET A 12 8.49 -4.59 -28.92
CA MET A 12 8.43 -3.54 -27.89
C MET A 12 7.35 -2.50 -28.20
N ALA A 13 7.12 -2.14 -29.45
CA ALA A 13 6.06 -1.22 -29.85
C ALA A 13 4.65 -1.83 -29.64
N LEU A 14 4.50 -3.15 -29.81
CA LEU A 14 3.24 -3.86 -29.51
C LEU A 14 2.99 -3.99 -28.01
N ALA A 15 4.03 -4.13 -27.19
CA ALA A 15 3.89 -4.14 -25.74
C ALA A 15 3.54 -2.76 -25.16
N SER A 16 4.06 -1.68 -25.77
CA SER A 16 3.75 -0.30 -25.33
C SER A 16 2.33 0.13 -25.67
N VAL A 17 1.74 -0.39 -26.76
CA VAL A 17 0.33 -0.14 -27.11
C VAL A 17 -0.64 -0.88 -26.18
N ALA A 18 -0.24 -2.05 -25.64
CA ALA A 18 -1.04 -2.76 -24.65
C ALA A 18 -1.11 -2.01 -23.32
N CYS A 19 0.01 -1.42 -22.85
CA CYS A 19 0.05 -0.68 -21.58
C CYS A 19 -0.70 0.66 -21.61
N SER A 20 -0.76 1.35 -22.76
CA SER A 20 -1.49 2.63 -22.88
C SER A 20 -3.01 2.46 -22.81
N LYS A 21 -3.54 1.31 -23.20
CA LYS A 21 -4.98 1.01 -23.15
C LYS A 21 -5.52 0.80 -21.73
N TRP A 22 -4.68 0.35 -20.77
CA TRP A 22 -5.11 0.12 -19.40
C TRP A 22 -5.47 1.41 -18.64
N THR A 23 -4.80 2.49 -18.95
CA THR A 23 -5.08 3.79 -18.35
C THR A 23 -6.23 4.54 -19.03
N ASP A 24 -6.53 4.18 -20.28
CA ASP A 24 -7.66 4.74 -21.02
C ASP A 24 -8.97 3.95 -20.83
N ASP A 25 -8.88 2.65 -20.53
CA ASP A 25 -10.02 1.73 -20.41
C ASP A 25 -10.66 1.68 -19.01
N GLU A 26 -10.23 2.49 -18.05
CA GLU A 26 -11.10 2.81 -16.91
C GLU A 26 -12.36 3.60 -17.36
N ARG A 27 -12.35 4.15 -18.56
CA ARG A 27 -13.54 4.31 -19.39
C ARG A 27 -13.75 3.02 -20.18
N LEU A 28 -14.31 2.01 -19.55
CA LEU A 28 -15.08 1.02 -20.28
C LEU A 28 -16.13 1.81 -21.08
N THR A 29 -15.79 2.18 -22.30
CA THR A 29 -16.77 2.66 -23.26
C THR A 29 -17.62 1.44 -23.57
N PHE A 30 -18.82 1.48 -23.03
CA PHE A 30 -19.79 0.39 -23.01
C PHE A 30 -20.37 0.06 -24.39
N ASP A 31 -19.61 0.17 -25.46
CA ASP A 31 -20.02 -0.26 -26.80
C ASP A 31 -20.25 -1.77 -26.89
N ASN A 32 -19.71 -2.56 -25.94
CA ASN A 32 -19.95 -3.99 -25.79
C ASN A 32 -20.96 -4.34 -24.68
N GLN A 33 -21.82 -3.42 -24.27
CA GLN A 33 -22.84 -3.67 -23.22
C GLN A 33 -23.77 -4.87 -23.52
N LYS A 34 -23.82 -5.37 -24.75
CA LYS A 34 -24.65 -6.55 -25.09
C LYS A 34 -24.12 -7.82 -24.40
N ASP A 35 -22.81 -7.93 -24.24
CA ASP A 35 -22.19 -9.10 -23.61
C ASP A 35 -22.07 -8.91 -22.09
N LEU A 36 -21.88 -7.67 -21.61
CA LEU A 36 -21.90 -7.34 -20.18
C LEU A 36 -23.30 -7.53 -19.55
N LYS A 37 -24.39 -7.44 -20.29
CA LYS A 37 -25.75 -7.72 -19.79
C LYS A 37 -25.97 -9.18 -19.37
N ARG A 38 -25.07 -10.10 -19.73
CA ARG A 38 -25.09 -11.51 -19.32
C ARG A 38 -24.07 -11.81 -18.22
N ALA A 39 -23.15 -10.90 -17.94
CA ALA A 39 -22.17 -11.07 -16.86
C ALA A 39 -22.85 -10.87 -15.50
N ILE A 40 -22.54 -11.72 -14.55
CA ILE A 40 -22.90 -11.49 -13.14
C ILE A 40 -22.24 -10.18 -12.70
N PRO A 41 -22.98 -9.25 -12.07
CA PRO A 41 -22.37 -8.03 -11.53
C PRO A 41 -21.16 -8.36 -10.64
N PHE A 42 -20.06 -7.63 -10.77
CA PHE A 42 -18.82 -7.98 -10.09
C PHE A 42 -18.98 -8.02 -8.56
N ILE A 43 -19.87 -7.20 -8.01
CA ILE A 43 -20.20 -7.21 -6.59
C ILE A 43 -20.89 -8.51 -6.13
N GLU A 44 -21.55 -9.24 -7.05
CA GLU A 44 -22.28 -10.48 -6.76
C GLU A 44 -21.42 -11.73 -6.99
N LEU A 45 -20.21 -11.59 -7.54
CA LEU A 45 -19.33 -12.73 -7.76
C LEU A 45 -18.98 -13.42 -6.43
N THR A 46 -18.97 -14.73 -6.47
CA THR A 46 -18.54 -15.59 -5.34
C THR A 46 -17.31 -16.44 -5.68
N SER A 47 -16.97 -16.54 -6.98
CA SER A 47 -15.80 -17.28 -7.48
C SER A 47 -15.28 -16.63 -8.76
N ALA A 48 -13.98 -16.74 -9.01
CA ALA A 48 -13.34 -16.32 -10.25
C ALA A 48 -13.84 -17.11 -11.49
N ASP A 49 -14.35 -18.31 -11.30
CA ASP A 49 -14.91 -19.14 -12.38
C ASP A 49 -16.16 -18.55 -13.03
N GLN A 50 -16.81 -17.61 -12.35
CA GLN A 50 -17.99 -16.90 -12.88
C GLN A 50 -17.64 -15.77 -13.85
N LEU A 51 -16.36 -15.45 -14.01
CA LEU A 51 -15.89 -14.46 -14.97
C LEU A 51 -16.08 -14.96 -16.41
N THR A 52 -16.49 -14.09 -17.30
CA THR A 52 -16.50 -14.38 -18.75
C THR A 52 -15.07 -14.56 -19.27
N ALA A 53 -14.91 -15.18 -20.43
CA ALA A 53 -13.59 -15.35 -21.06
C ALA A 53 -12.89 -14.00 -21.30
N GLU A 54 -13.63 -12.95 -21.66
CA GLU A 54 -13.11 -11.60 -21.86
C GLU A 54 -12.64 -10.99 -20.53
N GLN A 55 -13.42 -11.12 -19.46
CA GLN A 55 -13.01 -10.69 -18.12
C GLN A 55 -11.78 -11.44 -17.63
N GLN A 56 -11.70 -12.75 -17.84
CA GLN A 56 -10.51 -13.55 -17.48
C GLN A 56 -9.26 -13.05 -18.21
N LYS A 57 -9.37 -12.77 -19.51
CA LYS A 57 -8.28 -12.20 -20.31
C LYS A 57 -7.86 -10.84 -19.76
N TYR A 58 -8.82 -9.93 -19.56
CA TYR A 58 -8.60 -8.59 -19.01
C TYR A 58 -7.84 -8.66 -17.68
N TYR A 59 -8.35 -9.42 -16.71
CA TYR A 59 -7.71 -9.52 -15.41
C TYR A 59 -6.37 -10.27 -15.45
N SER A 60 -6.14 -11.14 -16.42
CA SER A 60 -4.82 -11.74 -16.64
C SER A 60 -3.79 -10.69 -17.08
N GLU A 61 -4.18 -9.81 -18.00
CA GLU A 61 -3.36 -8.69 -18.46
C GLU A 61 -3.12 -7.69 -17.33
N LEU A 62 -4.14 -7.36 -16.51
CA LEU A 62 -4.01 -6.52 -15.31
C LEU A 62 -2.97 -7.07 -14.34
N ARG A 63 -3.05 -8.35 -14.01
CA ARG A 63 -2.07 -8.97 -13.11
C ARG A 63 -0.65 -8.93 -13.66
N ALA A 64 -0.48 -9.11 -14.97
CA ALA A 64 0.81 -8.99 -15.63
C ALA A 64 1.34 -7.54 -15.57
N TRP A 65 0.48 -6.55 -15.82
CA TRP A 65 0.84 -5.14 -15.71
C TRP A 65 1.28 -4.77 -14.29
N LYS A 66 0.60 -5.25 -13.26
CA LYS A 66 0.98 -5.00 -11.85
C LYS A 66 2.36 -5.52 -11.46
N GLN A 67 2.97 -6.39 -12.26
CA GLN A 67 4.36 -6.82 -12.08
C GLN A 67 5.38 -5.90 -12.77
N THR A 68 4.93 -4.91 -13.54
CA THR A 68 5.81 -3.92 -14.19
C THR A 68 6.05 -2.72 -13.27
N PRO A 69 7.14 -1.94 -13.48
CA PRO A 69 7.34 -0.67 -12.80
C PRO A 69 6.20 0.31 -13.10
N HIS A 70 5.58 0.85 -12.06
CA HIS A 70 4.49 1.83 -12.15
C HIS A 70 4.29 2.54 -10.80
N VAL A 71 3.56 3.65 -10.78
CA VAL A 71 3.10 4.30 -9.55
C VAL A 71 2.01 3.44 -8.93
N ARG A 72 2.30 2.84 -7.78
CA ARG A 72 1.39 1.91 -7.10
C ARG A 72 0.32 2.65 -6.32
N GLY A 73 -0.88 2.08 -6.32
CA GLY A 73 -1.99 2.51 -5.47
C GLY A 73 -1.99 1.75 -4.14
N PHE A 74 -1.97 2.49 -3.04
CA PHE A 74 -2.08 1.98 -1.68
C PHE A 74 -3.29 2.59 -0.96
N GLY A 75 -3.82 1.93 0.05
CA GLY A 75 -4.76 2.57 0.96
C GLY A 75 -5.13 1.74 2.16
N TRP A 76 -5.42 2.43 3.26
CA TRP A 76 -6.07 1.83 4.42
C TRP A 76 -7.57 1.80 4.18
N PHE A 77 -8.12 0.62 4.25
CA PHE A 77 -9.53 0.37 3.99
C PHE A 77 -10.28 0.11 5.31
N GLY A 78 -11.11 1.08 5.70
CA GLY A 78 -11.96 0.99 6.88
C GLY A 78 -13.36 0.46 6.55
N GLY A 79 -14.06 -0.03 7.58
CA GLY A 79 -15.46 -0.43 7.44
C GLY A 79 -15.73 -1.58 6.47
N TRP A 80 -14.76 -2.43 6.20
CA TRP A 80 -14.88 -3.61 5.34
C TRP A 80 -15.82 -4.65 5.92
N THR A 81 -16.91 -4.94 5.24
CA THR A 81 -17.89 -5.95 5.67
C THR A 81 -18.12 -7.04 4.63
N ALA A 82 -17.84 -6.75 3.36
CA ALA A 82 -18.18 -7.58 2.21
C ALA A 82 -19.69 -7.98 2.17
N LYS A 83 -20.57 -7.08 2.60
CA LYS A 83 -22.03 -7.29 2.68
C LYS A 83 -22.80 -6.09 2.16
N GLY A 84 -24.01 -6.37 1.66
CA GLY A 84 -24.92 -5.35 1.13
C GLY A 84 -24.62 -4.97 -0.31
N THR A 85 -25.15 -3.84 -0.75
CA THR A 85 -25.08 -3.35 -2.14
C THR A 85 -24.14 -2.16 -2.31
N ASP A 86 -23.52 -1.70 -1.22
CA ASP A 86 -22.60 -0.58 -1.22
C ASP A 86 -21.19 -1.04 -1.68
N PRO A 87 -20.68 -0.57 -2.84
CA PRO A 87 -19.37 -0.94 -3.35
C PRO A 87 -18.22 -0.60 -2.38
N GLN A 88 -18.35 0.44 -1.57
CA GLN A 88 -17.35 0.85 -0.58
C GLN A 88 -17.21 -0.12 0.61
N LYS A 89 -17.98 -1.21 0.63
CA LYS A 89 -17.87 -2.29 1.63
C LYS A 89 -17.09 -3.51 1.14
N TYR A 90 -16.54 -3.46 -0.08
CA TYR A 90 -15.90 -4.60 -0.73
C TYR A 90 -14.51 -4.27 -1.26
N LEU A 91 -13.53 -5.12 -0.97
CA LEU A 91 -12.19 -5.05 -1.57
C LEU A 91 -12.23 -5.26 -3.09
N ARG A 92 -13.04 -6.23 -3.56
CA ARG A 92 -13.19 -6.53 -5.00
C ARG A 92 -13.69 -5.35 -5.82
N MET A 93 -14.37 -4.38 -5.19
CA MET A 93 -14.90 -3.20 -5.86
C MET A 93 -13.92 -2.03 -5.92
N LEU A 94 -12.74 -2.16 -5.31
CA LEU A 94 -11.67 -1.18 -5.46
C LEU A 94 -11.23 -1.02 -6.92
N PRO A 95 -10.70 0.15 -7.30
CA PRO A 95 -10.11 0.35 -8.62
C PRO A 95 -9.10 -0.74 -8.98
N ASP A 96 -9.04 -1.11 -10.25
CA ASP A 96 -8.09 -2.10 -10.75
C ASP A 96 -6.64 -1.64 -10.58
N SER A 97 -6.41 -0.31 -10.58
CA SER A 97 -5.12 0.33 -10.33
C SER A 97 -4.65 0.30 -8.87
N VAL A 98 -5.46 -0.21 -7.93
CA VAL A 98 -5.03 -0.40 -6.53
C VAL A 98 -4.20 -1.67 -6.41
N ASP A 99 -2.99 -1.54 -5.87
CA ASP A 99 -2.02 -2.62 -5.73
C ASP A 99 -2.01 -3.22 -4.34
N ILE A 100 -2.11 -2.38 -3.31
CA ILE A 100 -1.93 -2.77 -1.92
C ILE A 100 -3.06 -2.16 -1.08
N VAL A 101 -3.69 -3.00 -0.28
CA VAL A 101 -4.71 -2.59 0.70
C VAL A 101 -4.28 -3.00 2.09
N SER A 102 -4.31 -2.06 3.00
CA SER A 102 -4.10 -2.28 4.42
C SER A 102 -5.42 -2.31 5.16
N LEU A 103 -5.70 -3.40 5.87
CA LEU A 103 -7.00 -3.62 6.54
C LEU A 103 -7.07 -2.82 7.83
N TRP A 104 -7.72 -1.65 7.80
CA TRP A 104 -7.88 -0.79 8.95
C TRP A 104 -9.06 -1.23 9.83
N GLY A 105 -8.81 -1.35 11.14
CA GLY A 105 -9.83 -1.76 12.10
C GLY A 105 -10.20 -3.25 12.08
N THR A 106 -9.43 -4.08 11.40
CA THR A 106 -9.64 -5.53 11.36
C THR A 106 -8.78 -6.23 12.42
N HIS A 107 -9.41 -6.93 13.35
CA HIS A 107 -8.74 -7.59 14.48
C HIS A 107 -8.44 -9.09 14.24
N GLY A 108 -8.14 -9.47 13.01
CA GLY A 108 -7.69 -10.84 12.70
C GLY A 108 -8.77 -11.92 12.75
N ASN A 109 -10.06 -11.56 12.65
CA ASN A 109 -11.17 -12.51 12.54
C ASN A 109 -12.04 -12.16 11.33
N LEU A 110 -11.88 -12.90 10.23
CA LEU A 110 -12.63 -12.68 9.00
C LEU A 110 -13.88 -13.56 8.92
N THR A 111 -15.00 -12.96 8.53
CA THR A 111 -16.23 -13.68 8.16
C THR A 111 -16.05 -14.40 6.81
N GLU A 112 -16.91 -15.36 6.49
CA GLU A 112 -16.87 -16.07 5.20
C GLU A 112 -17.08 -15.11 4.01
N ALA A 113 -17.92 -14.09 4.17
CA ALA A 113 -18.10 -13.06 3.14
C ALA A 113 -16.78 -12.27 2.89
N GLN A 114 -16.08 -11.89 3.96
CA GLN A 114 -14.79 -11.22 3.84
C GLN A 114 -13.71 -12.12 3.24
N LYS A 115 -13.67 -13.41 3.58
CA LYS A 115 -12.74 -14.38 2.97
C LYS A 115 -12.98 -14.52 1.47
N THR A 116 -14.23 -14.61 1.04
CA THR A 116 -14.60 -14.65 -0.38
C THR A 116 -14.19 -13.38 -1.11
N ASP A 117 -14.44 -12.23 -0.50
CA ASP A 117 -14.10 -10.93 -1.05
C ASP A 117 -12.58 -10.72 -1.20
N LEU A 118 -11.83 -11.07 -0.14
CA LEU A 118 -10.37 -11.10 -0.11
C LEU A 118 -9.80 -11.95 -1.25
N LYS A 119 -10.32 -13.18 -1.39
CA LYS A 119 -9.89 -14.10 -2.43
C LYS A 119 -10.13 -13.53 -3.82
N LEU A 120 -11.30 -12.96 -4.08
CA LEU A 120 -11.62 -12.35 -5.38
C LEU A 120 -10.73 -11.14 -5.69
N PHE A 121 -10.47 -10.27 -4.72
CA PHE A 121 -9.56 -9.14 -4.92
C PHE A 121 -8.14 -9.61 -5.28
N ARG A 122 -7.62 -10.59 -4.56
CA ARG A 122 -6.26 -11.11 -4.79
C ARG A 122 -6.16 -11.91 -6.09
N GLU A 123 -7.01 -12.91 -6.28
CA GLU A 123 -6.91 -13.84 -7.43
C GLU A 123 -7.32 -13.20 -8.75
N VAL A 124 -8.32 -12.33 -8.73
CA VAL A 124 -8.82 -11.69 -9.95
C VAL A 124 -7.99 -10.44 -10.25
N LYS A 125 -7.91 -9.50 -9.33
CA LYS A 125 -7.26 -8.20 -9.59
C LYS A 125 -5.75 -8.20 -9.32
N GLY A 126 -5.21 -9.22 -8.65
CA GLY A 126 -3.77 -9.30 -8.34
C GLY A 126 -3.31 -8.29 -7.29
N GLY A 127 -4.24 -7.76 -6.49
CA GLY A 127 -3.90 -6.87 -5.38
C GLY A 127 -3.33 -7.62 -4.19
N LYS A 128 -2.56 -6.94 -3.35
CA LYS A 128 -2.06 -7.43 -2.07
C LYS A 128 -2.91 -6.89 -0.93
N VAL A 129 -3.11 -7.70 0.11
CA VAL A 129 -3.88 -7.31 1.30
C VAL A 129 -3.05 -7.55 2.54
N LEU A 130 -2.85 -6.50 3.33
CA LEU A 130 -2.03 -6.51 4.53
C LEU A 130 -2.90 -6.43 5.79
N LEU A 131 -2.49 -7.11 6.84
CA LEU A 131 -2.97 -6.86 8.18
C LEU A 131 -2.29 -5.60 8.70
N CYS A 132 -3.05 -4.64 9.24
CA CYS A 132 -2.52 -3.38 9.74
C CYS A 132 -2.85 -3.19 11.22
N TRP A 133 -1.83 -2.98 12.05
CA TRP A 133 -2.00 -2.63 13.46
C TRP A 133 -0.98 -1.61 13.93
N ILE A 134 -1.42 -0.73 14.82
CA ILE A 134 -0.54 0.07 15.67
C ILE A 134 0.16 -0.90 16.63
N VAL A 135 1.49 -0.89 16.66
CA VAL A 135 2.29 -1.68 17.60
C VAL A 135 3.03 -0.73 18.54
N GLN A 136 2.36 -0.36 19.61
CA GLN A 136 2.89 0.50 20.67
C GLN A 136 3.56 -0.30 21.78
N ASN A 137 2.88 -1.37 22.21
CA ASN A 137 3.36 -2.24 23.28
C ASN A 137 3.34 -3.70 22.86
N LEU A 138 4.13 -4.49 23.55
CA LEU A 138 4.16 -5.94 23.40
C LEU A 138 2.77 -6.53 23.67
N GLY A 139 2.22 -7.20 22.68
CA GLY A 139 0.96 -7.90 22.78
C GLY A 139 -0.28 -7.09 22.40
N ASP A 140 -0.13 -5.85 21.94
CA ASP A 140 -1.25 -5.06 21.41
C ASP A 140 -2.06 -5.90 20.38
N GLN A 141 -3.40 -5.83 20.44
CA GLN A 141 -4.42 -6.55 19.64
C GLN A 141 -4.47 -8.09 19.84
N LEU A 142 -3.45 -8.74 20.39
CA LEU A 142 -3.40 -10.21 20.51
C LEU A 142 -3.34 -10.75 21.93
N THR A 143 -3.17 -9.89 22.93
CA THR A 143 -3.25 -10.34 24.31
C THR A 143 -4.67 -10.86 24.59
N PRO A 144 -4.83 -12.13 25.05
CA PRO A 144 -6.16 -12.67 25.33
C PRO A 144 -6.91 -11.83 26.38
N GLN A 145 -8.22 -11.70 26.19
CA GLN A 145 -9.05 -10.93 27.10
C GLN A 145 -8.87 -11.40 28.56
N GLY A 146 -8.63 -10.45 29.45
CA GLY A 146 -8.44 -10.71 30.88
C GLY A 146 -7.03 -11.16 31.28
N LYS A 147 -6.10 -11.31 30.32
CA LYS A 147 -4.68 -11.55 30.59
C LYS A 147 -3.92 -10.23 30.70
N ASN A 148 -2.91 -10.21 31.60
CA ASN A 148 -1.90 -9.16 31.56
C ASN A 148 -0.90 -9.43 30.40
N ALA A 149 -0.54 -8.41 29.62
CA ALA A 149 0.32 -8.58 28.46
C ALA A 149 1.73 -9.09 28.82
N THR A 150 2.33 -8.55 29.90
CA THR A 150 3.65 -9.00 30.38
C THR A 150 3.60 -10.44 30.86
N ASP A 151 2.61 -10.80 31.67
CA ASP A 151 2.47 -12.18 32.17
C ASP A 151 2.28 -13.15 31.01
N TYR A 152 1.45 -12.81 30.04
CA TYR A 152 1.16 -13.69 28.90
C TYR A 152 2.36 -13.78 27.93
N TRP A 153 2.88 -12.62 27.46
CA TRP A 153 3.89 -12.64 26.42
C TRP A 153 5.30 -12.86 26.93
N VAL A 154 5.67 -12.25 28.06
CA VAL A 154 7.02 -12.40 28.60
C VAL A 154 7.13 -13.67 29.43
N THR A 155 6.23 -13.88 30.41
CA THR A 155 6.38 -15.02 31.34
C THR A 155 5.90 -16.33 30.69
N GLU A 156 4.63 -16.39 30.17
CA GLU A 156 4.09 -17.65 29.65
C GLU A 156 4.69 -18.03 28.28
N LYS A 157 4.86 -17.06 27.34
CA LYS A 157 5.31 -17.30 25.97
C LYS A 157 6.82 -17.13 25.80
N GLY A 158 7.41 -16.19 26.49
CA GLY A 158 8.85 -15.87 26.39
C GLY A 158 9.73 -16.55 27.46
N GLY A 159 9.14 -17.36 28.36
CA GLY A 159 9.91 -18.04 29.41
C GLY A 159 10.62 -17.11 30.38
N GLY A 160 10.12 -15.89 30.53
CA GLY A 160 10.69 -14.83 31.35
C GLY A 160 11.63 -13.86 30.60
N ASP A 161 11.90 -14.11 29.31
CA ASP A 161 12.69 -13.22 28.47
C ASP A 161 11.79 -12.33 27.62
N PHE A 162 12.06 -11.01 27.66
CA PHE A 162 11.24 -10.02 26.92
C PHE A 162 11.37 -10.18 25.41
N LEU A 163 12.58 -10.41 24.89
CA LEU A 163 12.81 -10.55 23.45
C LEU A 163 12.22 -11.85 22.90
N GLU A 164 12.24 -12.93 23.67
CA GLU A 164 11.51 -14.15 23.31
C GLU A 164 9.99 -13.91 23.31
N GLY A 165 9.48 -13.09 24.23
CA GLY A 165 8.08 -12.61 24.21
C GLY A 165 7.77 -11.82 22.95
N VAL A 166 8.66 -10.92 22.51
CA VAL A 166 8.54 -10.16 21.25
C VAL A 166 8.49 -11.10 20.05
N LYS A 167 9.37 -12.11 19.99
CA LYS A 167 9.36 -13.12 18.92
C LYS A 167 8.05 -13.92 18.92
N ALA A 168 7.54 -14.30 20.09
CA ALA A 168 6.29 -15.03 20.22
C ALA A 168 5.10 -14.18 19.71
N TYR A 169 5.07 -12.90 20.03
CA TYR A 169 4.06 -11.95 19.55
C TYR A 169 4.12 -11.76 18.03
N ALA A 170 5.31 -11.52 17.47
CA ALA A 170 5.50 -11.40 16.03
C ALA A 170 5.06 -12.69 15.29
N ASN A 171 5.37 -13.86 15.84
CA ASN A 171 4.93 -15.13 15.29
C ASN A 171 3.41 -15.30 15.33
N ALA A 172 2.73 -14.84 16.39
CA ALA A 172 1.26 -14.88 16.47
C ALA A 172 0.60 -13.96 15.43
N ILE A 173 1.23 -12.83 15.08
CA ILE A 173 0.82 -12.00 13.93
C ILE A 173 0.97 -12.80 12.62
N CYS A 174 2.10 -13.45 12.42
CA CYS A 174 2.34 -14.30 11.26
C CYS A 174 1.30 -15.45 11.16
N ASP A 175 0.93 -16.06 12.28
CA ASP A 175 -0.12 -17.09 12.33
C ASP A 175 -1.47 -16.54 11.81
N THR A 176 -1.81 -15.30 12.17
CA THR A 176 -3.02 -14.63 11.68
C THR A 176 -2.94 -14.37 10.17
N ILE A 177 -1.80 -13.87 9.70
CA ILE A 177 -1.56 -13.61 8.27
C ILE A 177 -1.65 -14.92 7.47
N GLU A 178 -1.05 -15.99 7.95
CA GLU A 178 -1.06 -17.28 7.29
C GLU A 178 -2.46 -17.94 7.32
N LYS A 179 -3.17 -17.84 8.45
CA LYS A 179 -4.54 -18.36 8.60
C LYS A 179 -5.52 -17.80 7.56
N TYR A 180 -5.37 -16.53 7.21
CA TYR A 180 -6.27 -15.85 6.27
C TYR A 180 -5.64 -15.65 4.89
N ASP A 181 -4.44 -16.18 4.68
CA ASP A 181 -3.68 -16.02 3.45
C ASP A 181 -3.51 -14.56 3.02
N LEU A 182 -3.21 -13.68 4.00
CA LEU A 182 -2.88 -12.28 3.73
C LEU A 182 -1.48 -12.14 3.15
N ASP A 183 -1.21 -11.03 2.47
CA ASP A 183 0.05 -10.81 1.76
C ASP A 183 1.15 -10.20 2.62
N GLY A 184 0.87 -9.88 3.88
CA GLY A 184 1.86 -9.35 4.81
C GLY A 184 1.30 -8.54 5.96
N PHE A 185 2.19 -7.77 6.57
CA PHE A 185 1.90 -6.92 7.72
C PHE A 185 2.27 -5.47 7.41
N ASP A 186 1.39 -4.56 7.78
CA ASP A 186 1.59 -3.12 7.78
C ASP A 186 1.72 -2.64 9.23
N LEU A 187 2.92 -2.26 9.59
CA LEU A 187 3.25 -1.75 10.91
C LEU A 187 2.96 -0.25 10.97
N ASP A 188 1.89 0.12 11.65
CA ASP A 188 1.61 1.50 11.99
C ASP A 188 2.50 1.92 13.18
N TYR A 189 3.49 2.78 12.89
CA TYR A 189 4.55 3.17 13.82
C TYR A 189 4.63 4.69 13.97
N GLU A 190 4.03 5.20 15.03
CA GLU A 190 3.85 6.65 15.24
C GLU A 190 4.28 7.11 16.65
N PRO A 191 5.49 6.80 17.13
CA PRO A 191 5.88 7.15 18.49
C PRO A 191 5.94 8.65 18.75
N GLY A 192 6.21 9.47 17.74
CA GLY A 192 6.22 10.94 17.84
C GLY A 192 4.83 11.55 17.92
N TYR A 193 3.80 10.83 17.48
CA TYR A 193 2.40 11.25 17.54
C TYR A 193 1.62 10.68 18.74
N GLY A 194 2.33 10.13 19.73
CA GLY A 194 1.74 9.67 20.98
C GLY A 194 1.53 8.16 21.09
N HIS A 195 1.95 7.39 20.11
CA HIS A 195 1.91 5.92 20.15
C HIS A 195 3.24 5.31 20.62
N SER A 196 3.88 5.92 21.62
CA SER A 196 5.10 5.39 22.22
C SER A 196 4.82 4.41 23.36
N GLY A 197 5.67 3.39 23.48
CA GLY A 197 5.54 2.34 24.49
C GLY A 197 6.78 1.45 24.54
N ASN A 198 6.64 0.23 25.07
CA ASN A 198 7.79 -0.67 25.18
C ASN A 198 8.23 -1.30 23.83
N MET A 199 7.44 -1.15 22.78
CA MET A 199 7.81 -1.53 21.41
C MET A 199 8.17 -0.32 20.56
N ALA A 200 7.41 0.77 20.66
CA ALA A 200 7.58 1.96 19.85
C ALA A 200 8.25 3.09 20.63
N THR A 201 9.29 3.69 20.07
CA THR A 201 10.03 4.81 20.68
C THR A 201 10.53 5.76 19.61
N THR A 202 10.70 7.04 19.96
CA THR A 202 11.33 8.06 19.10
C THR A 202 12.84 7.92 18.99
N THR A 203 13.45 6.95 19.68
CA THR A 203 14.86 6.61 19.49
C THR A 203 15.02 5.88 18.16
N ALA A 204 15.94 6.34 17.32
CA ALA A 204 16.27 5.66 16.07
C ALA A 204 16.65 4.20 16.32
N TRP A 205 16.23 3.31 15.41
CA TRP A 205 16.50 1.88 15.54
C TRP A 205 17.92 1.59 15.08
N ILE A 206 18.83 1.58 16.02
CA ILE A 206 20.17 1.05 15.77
C ILE A 206 20.11 -0.41 16.20
N SER A 207 20.32 -1.32 15.25
CA SER A 207 19.96 -2.75 15.28
C SER A 207 20.27 -3.51 16.60
N GLU A 208 21.25 -3.11 17.36
CA GLU A 208 21.60 -3.80 18.61
C GLU A 208 21.65 -2.87 19.84
N THR A 209 21.53 -1.55 19.65
CA THR A 209 21.70 -0.56 20.72
C THR A 209 20.58 0.47 20.82
N GLY A 210 19.72 0.58 19.79
CA GLY A 210 18.56 1.47 19.78
C GLY A 210 17.30 0.76 20.24
N ASN A 211 16.29 0.70 19.36
CA ASN A 211 15.05 -0.02 19.65
C ASN A 211 15.18 -1.53 19.32
N VAL A 212 15.91 -2.27 20.15
CA VAL A 212 16.14 -3.71 19.99
C VAL A 212 14.82 -4.52 19.97
N ASN A 213 13.79 -4.05 20.66
CA ASN A 213 12.48 -4.71 20.70
C ASN A 213 11.83 -4.67 19.32
N MET A 214 11.78 -3.51 18.69
CA MET A 214 11.21 -3.35 17.37
C MET A 214 12.07 -4.00 16.27
N TYR A 215 13.40 -3.94 16.41
CA TYR A 215 14.31 -4.70 15.53
C TYR A 215 14.00 -6.21 15.58
N THR A 216 13.89 -6.78 16.78
CA THR A 216 13.56 -8.20 16.97
C THR A 216 12.18 -8.54 16.39
N PHE A 217 11.22 -7.64 16.56
CA PHE A 217 9.88 -7.78 16.02
C PHE A 217 9.89 -7.84 14.49
N ILE A 218 10.45 -6.81 13.83
CA ILE A 218 10.52 -6.73 12.36
C ILE A 218 11.33 -7.92 11.80
N LYS A 219 12.45 -8.23 12.41
CA LYS A 219 13.28 -9.37 11.96
C LYS A 219 12.49 -10.69 12.01
N THR A 220 11.74 -10.92 13.07
CA THR A 220 10.93 -12.14 13.21
C THR A 220 9.81 -12.19 12.15
N LEU A 221 9.13 -11.07 11.90
CA LEU A 221 8.13 -10.98 10.82
C LEU A 221 8.78 -11.27 9.46
N TYR A 222 9.90 -10.61 9.17
CA TYR A 222 10.61 -10.74 7.90
C TYR A 222 11.09 -12.17 7.66
N ASP A 223 11.77 -12.77 8.63
CA ASP A 223 12.32 -14.13 8.50
C ASP A 223 11.23 -15.17 8.21
N ARG A 224 10.01 -14.95 8.70
CA ARG A 224 8.89 -15.86 8.49
C ARG A 224 8.06 -15.56 7.23
N LEU A 225 7.87 -14.28 6.92
CA LEU A 225 6.97 -13.83 5.84
C LEU A 225 7.68 -13.76 4.48
N ASN A 226 8.90 -13.21 4.45
CA ASN A 226 9.63 -12.97 3.20
C ASN A 226 9.91 -14.23 2.36
N PRO A 227 10.29 -15.38 2.94
CA PRO A 227 10.48 -16.62 2.15
C PRO A 227 9.21 -17.12 1.45
N LYS A 228 8.04 -16.66 1.90
CA LYS A 228 6.71 -16.97 1.33
C LYS A 228 6.22 -15.89 0.36
N GLY A 229 7.06 -14.92 -0.01
CA GLY A 229 6.71 -13.79 -0.87
C GLY A 229 5.77 -12.77 -0.23
N ARG A 230 5.60 -12.83 1.11
CA ARG A 230 4.82 -11.87 1.87
C ARG A 230 5.70 -10.70 2.30
N ILE A 231 5.10 -9.52 2.45
CA ILE A 231 5.82 -8.28 2.67
C ILE A 231 5.61 -7.74 4.10
N VAL A 232 6.59 -7.00 4.57
CA VAL A 232 6.48 -6.15 5.75
C VAL A 232 6.54 -4.70 5.27
N VAL A 233 5.57 -3.91 5.66
CA VAL A 233 5.46 -2.50 5.33
C VAL A 233 5.49 -1.72 6.64
N MET A 234 6.04 -0.52 6.63
CA MET A 234 6.01 0.39 7.75
C MET A 234 5.37 1.69 7.33
N ASP A 235 4.35 2.08 8.06
CA ASP A 235 3.71 3.38 7.92
C ASP A 235 3.92 4.29 9.13
N GLY A 236 3.61 5.59 8.98
CA GLY A 236 3.73 6.59 10.02
C GLY A 236 5.06 7.33 9.99
N GLU A 237 6.01 6.92 10.82
CA GLU A 237 7.29 7.61 11.04
C GLU A 237 8.51 6.73 10.67
N PRO A 238 8.71 6.33 9.40
CA PRO A 238 9.81 5.43 8.98
C PRO A 238 11.21 5.98 9.27
N TYR A 239 11.35 7.29 9.46
CA TYR A 239 12.63 7.93 9.77
C TYR A 239 13.22 7.57 11.14
N TYR A 240 12.49 6.86 11.99
CA TYR A 240 13.08 6.27 13.20
C TYR A 240 13.73 4.91 12.96
N MET A 241 13.62 4.35 11.77
CA MET A 241 14.21 3.06 11.40
C MET A 241 15.66 3.20 10.96
N ASP A 242 16.54 2.28 11.36
CA ASP A 242 17.90 2.20 10.82
C ASP A 242 17.96 1.49 9.45
N ARG A 243 19.10 1.64 8.76
CA ARG A 243 19.32 1.05 7.45
C ARG A 243 19.31 -0.49 7.48
N ALA A 244 19.79 -1.12 8.54
CA ALA A 244 19.81 -2.58 8.66
C ALA A 244 18.40 -3.14 8.74
N THR A 245 17.54 -2.52 9.56
CA THR A 245 16.12 -2.87 9.69
C THR A 245 15.35 -2.49 8.41
N SER A 246 15.68 -1.36 7.79
CA SER A 246 15.00 -0.89 6.57
C SER A 246 15.14 -1.84 5.37
N LYS A 247 16.21 -2.67 5.34
CA LYS A 247 16.36 -3.73 4.32
C LYS A 247 15.33 -4.84 4.41
N MET A 248 14.70 -5.00 5.58
CA MET A 248 13.66 -6.01 5.82
C MET A 248 12.25 -5.47 5.50
N VAL A 249 12.12 -4.17 5.25
CA VAL A 249 10.86 -3.51 4.94
C VAL A 249 10.74 -3.30 3.44
N SER A 250 9.60 -3.67 2.88
CA SER A 250 9.32 -3.56 1.44
C SER A 250 8.96 -2.15 1.02
N TYR A 251 8.23 -1.40 1.87
CA TYR A 251 7.78 -0.05 1.60
C TYR A 251 7.72 0.80 2.85
N TYR A 252 7.99 2.10 2.69
CA TYR A 252 7.84 3.15 3.69
C TYR A 252 6.65 4.01 3.32
N ILE A 253 5.62 4.06 4.17
CA ILE A 253 4.38 4.77 3.91
C ILE A 253 4.37 6.05 4.75
N TYR A 254 4.66 7.19 4.13
CA TYR A 254 4.66 8.48 4.81
C TYR A 254 3.25 9.07 4.87
N GLN A 255 2.76 9.29 6.07
CA GLN A 255 1.49 9.98 6.34
C GLN A 255 1.68 11.49 6.11
N ALA A 256 1.59 11.92 4.85
CA ALA A 256 1.80 13.30 4.40
C ALA A 256 0.47 14.06 4.28
N TYR A 257 -0.39 13.91 5.29
CA TYR A 257 -1.80 14.30 5.25
C TYR A 257 -2.01 15.81 5.11
N ASP A 258 -1.31 16.59 5.93
CA ASP A 258 -1.48 18.04 6.05
C ASP A 258 -0.31 18.84 5.41
N GLU A 259 0.49 18.20 4.57
CA GLU A 259 1.55 18.90 3.85
C GLU A 259 0.92 19.93 2.91
N ALA A 260 1.34 21.19 3.07
CA ALA A 260 0.67 22.30 2.40
C ALA A 260 1.18 22.59 0.99
N THR A 261 2.33 22.02 0.60
CA THR A 261 2.97 22.30 -0.70
C THR A 261 3.75 21.10 -1.20
N THR A 262 4.01 21.05 -2.53
CA THR A 262 4.94 20.09 -3.15
C THR A 262 6.29 20.08 -2.44
N ALA A 263 6.86 21.25 -2.15
CA ALA A 263 8.16 21.37 -1.48
C ALA A 263 8.17 20.74 -0.08
N ARG A 264 7.09 20.88 0.67
CA ARG A 264 6.96 20.25 2.00
C ARG A 264 6.84 18.74 1.90
N ALA A 265 6.09 18.24 0.93
CA ALA A 265 5.98 16.80 0.69
C ALA A 265 7.33 16.18 0.28
N LEU A 266 8.08 16.84 -0.62
CA LEU A 266 9.45 16.45 -0.98
C LEU A 266 10.38 16.47 0.23
N GLN A 267 10.36 17.54 1.03
CA GLN A 267 11.16 17.65 2.25
C GLN A 267 10.84 16.53 3.24
N LYS A 268 9.57 16.14 3.37
CA LYS A 268 9.16 15.02 4.24
C LYS A 268 9.77 13.69 3.77
N LEU A 269 9.76 13.45 2.45
CA LEU A 269 10.40 12.27 1.87
C LEU A 269 11.92 12.26 2.10
N GLU A 270 12.59 13.36 1.78
CA GLU A 270 14.03 13.49 1.93
C GLU A 270 14.45 13.35 3.39
N ASN A 271 13.82 14.08 4.29
CA ASN A 271 14.09 13.98 5.73
C ASN A 271 13.81 12.57 6.25
N GLY A 272 12.74 11.93 5.77
CA GLY A 272 12.39 10.57 6.13
C GLY A 272 13.41 9.55 5.62
N GLY A 273 13.89 9.71 4.39
CA GLY A 273 14.87 8.81 3.77
C GLY A 273 16.28 8.95 4.30
N THR A 274 16.69 10.18 4.62
CA THR A 274 18.04 10.51 5.02
C THR A 274 18.20 10.70 6.53
N PHE A 275 17.15 11.07 7.23
CA PHE A 275 17.14 11.44 8.65
C PHE A 275 18.18 12.51 9.01
N GLY A 276 18.64 13.29 8.01
CA GLY A 276 19.68 14.32 8.18
C GLY A 276 21.09 13.76 8.37
N TYR A 277 21.30 12.47 8.13
CA TYR A 277 22.60 11.80 8.16
C TYR A 277 23.27 11.77 6.79
N ASP A 278 24.54 11.33 6.75
CA ASP A 278 25.27 11.05 5.52
C ASP A 278 24.67 9.87 4.75
N GLU A 279 25.06 9.68 3.49
CA GLU A 279 24.48 8.65 2.59
C GLU A 279 24.50 7.21 3.18
N GLU A 280 25.44 6.91 4.07
CA GLU A 280 25.54 5.59 4.71
C GLU A 280 24.38 5.27 5.67
N ASP A 281 23.72 6.30 6.20
CA ASP A 281 22.65 6.20 7.17
C ASP A 281 21.23 6.33 6.54
N TYR A 282 21.14 6.40 5.19
CA TYR A 282 19.87 6.45 4.50
C TYR A 282 19.08 5.15 4.65
N LEU A 283 17.78 5.27 4.68
CA LEU A 283 16.91 4.11 4.55
C LEU A 283 17.20 3.40 3.22
N ASP A 284 17.21 2.08 3.24
CA ASP A 284 17.56 1.26 2.07
C ASP A 284 16.62 1.52 0.90
N ASN A 285 17.18 2.02 -0.22
CA ASN A 285 16.43 2.35 -1.45
C ASN A 285 15.17 3.18 -1.17
N TRP A 286 15.30 4.22 -0.34
CA TRP A 286 14.13 4.94 0.17
C TRP A 286 13.25 5.55 -0.93
N GLU A 287 13.81 6.05 -2.02
CA GLU A 287 13.04 6.63 -3.13
C GLU A 287 12.13 5.58 -3.77
N GLY A 288 12.69 4.42 -4.12
CA GLY A 288 11.97 3.33 -4.78
C GLY A 288 11.00 2.56 -3.86
N LYS A 289 11.06 2.79 -2.55
CA LYS A 289 10.19 2.15 -1.55
C LYS A 289 9.19 3.12 -0.92
N SER A 290 9.31 4.43 -1.13
CA SER A 290 8.48 5.42 -0.44
C SER A 290 7.14 5.65 -1.09
N PHE A 291 6.10 5.74 -0.28
CA PHE A 291 4.77 6.20 -0.64
C PHE A 291 4.45 7.51 0.06
N LEU A 292 3.76 8.41 -0.63
CA LEU A 292 3.10 9.55 -0.01
C LEU A 292 1.61 9.27 0.12
N THR A 293 1.09 9.46 1.32
CA THR A 293 -0.34 9.24 1.58
C THR A 293 -1.02 10.49 2.07
N LEU A 294 -2.31 10.57 1.81
CA LEU A 294 -3.18 11.65 2.23
C LEU A 294 -4.41 11.11 2.95
N GLU A 295 -5.18 11.99 3.60
CA GLU A 295 -6.28 11.60 4.47
C GLU A 295 -7.63 11.88 3.83
N PHE A 296 -8.43 10.83 3.61
CA PHE A 296 -9.80 10.99 3.13
C PHE A 296 -10.85 11.04 4.24
N GLN A 297 -10.51 10.70 5.47
CA GLN A 297 -11.44 10.88 6.58
C GLN A 297 -11.83 12.35 6.75
N LYS A 298 -10.87 13.28 6.60
CA LYS A 298 -11.11 14.73 6.67
C LYS A 298 -11.33 15.36 5.29
N TYR A 299 -10.64 14.88 4.25
CA TYR A 299 -10.46 15.61 2.99
C TYR A 299 -10.97 14.87 1.75
N SER A 300 -11.87 13.88 1.90
CA SER A 300 -12.43 13.13 0.76
C SER A 300 -13.10 14.02 -0.28
N LYS A 301 -13.78 15.10 0.13
CA LYS A 301 -14.47 16.00 -0.78
C LYS A 301 -13.54 16.83 -1.66
N THR A 302 -12.31 17.07 -1.20
CA THR A 302 -11.31 17.90 -1.88
C THR A 302 -10.18 17.10 -2.49
N GLY A 303 -10.17 15.76 -2.33
CA GLY A 303 -9.09 14.91 -2.83
C GLY A 303 -7.74 15.20 -2.20
N GLY A 304 -7.74 15.47 -0.89
CA GLY A 304 -6.60 15.84 -0.06
C GLY A 304 -6.74 17.22 0.59
N PHE A 305 -5.66 17.70 1.20
CA PHE A 305 -5.63 18.94 1.98
C PHE A 305 -6.13 20.15 1.17
N PRO A 306 -7.18 20.85 1.61
CA PRO A 306 -7.88 21.85 0.79
C PRO A 306 -7.01 23.06 0.40
N ARG A 307 -6.00 23.38 1.24
CA ARG A 307 -5.07 24.50 1.02
C ARG A 307 -3.76 24.08 0.35
N TYR A 308 -3.73 22.88 -0.19
CA TYR A 308 -2.54 22.39 -0.89
C TYR A 308 -2.19 23.26 -2.11
N THR A 309 -0.92 23.61 -2.23
CA THR A 309 -0.38 24.39 -3.34
C THR A 309 0.64 23.54 -4.09
N SER A 310 0.33 23.22 -5.35
CA SER A 310 1.23 22.49 -6.23
C SER A 310 2.23 23.42 -6.90
N SER A 311 3.47 22.97 -7.03
CA SER A 311 4.48 23.63 -7.87
C SER A 311 4.22 23.42 -9.36
N ASN A 312 3.38 22.45 -9.74
CA ASN A 312 2.95 22.23 -11.11
C ASN A 312 1.78 23.16 -11.46
N PRO A 313 1.93 24.09 -12.43
CA PRO A 313 0.88 25.06 -12.78
C PRO A 313 -0.43 24.43 -13.27
N GLU A 314 -0.37 23.26 -13.91
CA GLU A 314 -1.58 22.60 -14.41
C GLU A 314 -2.34 21.92 -13.26
N ILE A 315 -1.65 21.32 -12.30
CA ILE A 315 -2.26 20.77 -11.09
C ILE A 315 -2.79 21.90 -10.22
N GLN A 316 -2.10 23.01 -10.12
CA GLN A 316 -2.55 24.16 -9.34
C GLN A 316 -3.89 24.76 -9.81
N LYS A 317 -4.24 24.59 -11.09
CA LYS A 317 -5.51 25.04 -11.67
C LYS A 317 -6.71 24.13 -11.31
N LEU A 318 -6.47 22.94 -10.78
CA LEU A 318 -7.55 22.01 -10.42
C LEU A 318 -8.39 22.58 -9.27
N ASP A 319 -9.68 22.43 -9.35
CA ASP A 319 -10.61 22.81 -8.28
C ASP A 319 -10.48 21.88 -7.07
N ALA A 320 -10.22 20.59 -7.31
CA ALA A 320 -10.05 19.56 -6.28
C ALA A 320 -9.02 18.51 -6.73
N GLY A 321 -8.48 17.74 -5.78
CA GLY A 321 -7.52 16.67 -6.08
C GLY A 321 -6.08 17.13 -6.30
N ARG A 322 -5.73 18.38 -5.95
CA ARG A 322 -4.37 18.90 -6.17
C ARG A 322 -3.31 18.06 -5.49
N GLN A 323 -3.50 17.73 -4.22
CA GLN A 323 -2.53 16.98 -3.43
C GLN A 323 -2.32 15.57 -3.98
N ILE A 324 -3.40 14.81 -4.18
CA ILE A 324 -3.29 13.43 -4.68
C ILE A 324 -2.69 13.39 -6.09
N MET A 325 -3.06 14.36 -6.95
CA MET A 325 -2.54 14.44 -8.30
C MET A 325 -1.04 14.78 -8.31
N ASP A 326 -0.63 15.71 -7.45
CA ASP A 326 0.76 16.12 -7.32
C ASP A 326 1.63 14.96 -6.80
N TYR A 327 1.17 14.24 -5.79
CA TYR A 327 1.87 13.06 -5.28
C TYR A 327 2.02 11.97 -6.34
N ALA A 328 0.96 11.67 -7.09
CA ALA A 328 0.98 10.63 -8.12
C ALA A 328 1.91 10.94 -9.30
N THR A 329 2.09 12.22 -9.62
CA THR A 329 2.92 12.66 -10.76
C THR A 329 4.27 13.20 -10.33
N MET A 330 4.61 13.14 -9.05
CA MET A 330 5.83 13.69 -8.48
C MET A 330 7.08 13.04 -9.08
N ILE A 331 8.01 13.90 -9.47
CA ILE A 331 9.38 13.52 -9.82
C ILE A 331 10.29 14.19 -8.80
N MET A 332 11.12 13.41 -8.15
CA MET A 332 12.08 13.89 -7.16
C MET A 332 13.20 14.68 -7.83
N PRO A 333 13.94 15.53 -7.10
CA PRO A 333 15.04 16.33 -7.69
C PRO A 333 16.13 15.51 -8.40
N ASN A 334 16.32 14.25 -7.99
CA ASN A 334 17.24 13.31 -8.62
C ASN A 334 16.68 12.61 -9.89
N GLY A 335 15.47 12.97 -10.33
CA GLY A 335 14.81 12.40 -11.49
C GLY A 335 14.04 11.10 -11.23
N LYS A 336 14.13 10.52 -10.03
CA LYS A 336 13.42 9.29 -9.67
C LYS A 336 11.96 9.58 -9.29
N ARG A 337 11.13 8.54 -9.35
CA ARG A 337 9.76 8.55 -8.84
C ARG A 337 9.66 7.79 -7.53
N ILE A 338 8.69 8.17 -6.70
CA ILE A 338 8.32 7.40 -5.52
C ILE A 338 7.61 6.10 -5.92
N ALA A 339 7.61 5.11 -5.01
CA ALA A 339 6.98 3.80 -5.24
C ALA A 339 5.47 3.89 -5.51
N GLY A 340 4.80 4.86 -4.89
CA GLY A 340 3.37 5.00 -5.07
C GLY A 340 2.72 6.08 -4.20
N ILE A 341 1.42 6.13 -4.28
CA ILE A 341 0.56 7.01 -3.48
C ILE A 341 -0.48 6.20 -2.73
N GLY A 342 -1.03 6.77 -1.68
CA GLY A 342 -2.08 6.12 -0.91
C GLY A 342 -3.01 7.07 -0.19
N THR A 343 -4.09 6.48 0.35
CA THR A 343 -5.11 7.25 1.09
C THR A 343 -5.54 6.54 2.36
N TYR A 344 -5.60 7.30 3.44
CA TYR A 344 -6.24 6.84 4.67
C TYR A 344 -7.76 6.92 4.52
N HIS A 345 -8.46 5.85 4.89
CA HIS A 345 -9.90 5.69 4.62
C HIS A 345 -10.25 5.81 3.12
N MET A 346 -9.57 5.00 2.30
CA MET A 346 -9.75 5.04 0.85
C MET A 346 -11.21 4.83 0.41
N GLU A 347 -12.01 4.10 1.20
CA GLU A 347 -13.44 3.87 0.95
C GLU A 347 -14.29 5.14 0.98
N LEU A 348 -13.76 6.25 1.53
CA LEU A 348 -14.45 7.53 1.56
C LEU A 348 -14.25 8.38 0.30
N ASP A 349 -13.50 7.92 -0.69
CA ASP A 349 -13.40 8.57 -2.01
C ASP A 349 -14.67 8.31 -2.82
N THR A 350 -15.72 9.07 -2.49
CA THR A 350 -17.06 8.94 -3.10
C THR A 350 -17.54 10.18 -3.85
N GLU A 351 -16.83 11.29 -3.72
CA GLU A 351 -17.22 12.56 -4.34
C GLU A 351 -17.08 12.53 -5.86
N GLY A 352 -18.20 12.63 -6.56
CA GLY A 352 -18.25 12.58 -8.02
C GLY A 352 -18.06 11.19 -8.63
N GLY A 353 -18.23 10.13 -7.82
CA GLY A 353 -18.15 8.72 -8.20
C GLY A 353 -17.17 7.92 -7.33
N SER A 354 -17.34 6.60 -7.32
CA SER A 354 -16.53 5.71 -6.50
C SER A 354 -15.04 5.80 -6.87
N TYR A 355 -14.21 6.14 -5.89
CA TYR A 355 -12.75 6.23 -6.01
C TYR A 355 -12.27 7.21 -7.09
N ARG A 356 -12.99 8.31 -7.28
CA ARG A 356 -12.70 9.28 -8.35
C ARG A 356 -11.30 9.84 -8.28
N PHE A 357 -10.90 10.36 -7.13
CA PHE A 357 -9.60 11.01 -6.98
C PHE A 357 -8.46 10.02 -7.11
N LEU A 358 -8.58 8.86 -6.47
CA LEU A 358 -7.58 7.81 -6.55
C LEU A 358 -7.40 7.29 -7.97
N ARG A 359 -8.51 7.04 -8.70
CA ARG A 359 -8.48 6.64 -10.12
C ARG A 359 -7.78 7.68 -11.00
N GLN A 360 -8.15 8.95 -10.88
CA GLN A 360 -7.59 10.03 -11.68
C GLN A 360 -6.09 10.20 -11.41
N ALA A 361 -5.68 10.14 -10.15
CA ALA A 361 -4.29 10.29 -9.76
C ALA A 361 -3.41 9.14 -10.25
N LEU A 362 -3.82 7.89 -10.02
CA LEU A 362 -3.08 6.71 -10.50
C LEU A 362 -3.02 6.65 -12.03
N ASN A 363 -4.10 7.05 -12.72
CA ASN A 363 -4.08 7.17 -14.17
C ASN A 363 -3.06 8.22 -14.64
N ALA A 364 -3.05 9.40 -14.03
CA ALA A 364 -2.08 10.45 -14.37
C ALA A 364 -0.64 10.03 -14.09
N GLY A 365 -0.37 9.43 -12.91
CA GLY A 365 0.96 8.96 -12.52
C GLY A 365 1.50 7.85 -13.43
N ASN A 366 0.61 7.05 -14.04
CA ASN A 366 0.97 5.94 -14.90
C ASN A 366 0.94 6.24 -16.42
N ARG A 367 0.56 7.46 -16.82
CA ARG A 367 0.63 7.97 -18.20
C ARG A 367 2.00 8.50 -18.58
N VAL A 368 3.06 8.01 -17.98
CA VAL A 368 4.43 8.46 -18.32
C VAL A 368 4.90 7.81 -19.62
N SER A 369 5.65 8.60 -20.41
CA SER A 369 6.27 8.12 -21.65
C SER A 369 7.25 6.98 -21.37
N ASP A 370 7.53 6.14 -22.38
CA ASP A 370 8.47 5.01 -22.25
C ASP A 370 9.88 5.44 -21.84
N THR A 371 10.28 6.68 -22.13
CA THR A 371 11.54 7.27 -21.68
C THR A 371 11.57 7.54 -20.17
N GLN A 372 10.43 7.73 -19.54
CA GLN A 372 10.30 7.98 -18.09
C GLN A 372 10.07 6.70 -17.27
N LYS A 373 9.84 5.56 -17.92
CA LYS A 373 9.72 4.26 -17.21
C LYS A 373 11.05 3.78 -16.63
N ALA A 374 12.17 4.27 -17.15
CA ALA A 374 13.51 4.01 -16.60
C ALA A 374 13.69 4.61 -15.19
N ASP A 375 12.86 5.60 -14.83
CA ASP A 375 12.96 6.32 -13.55
C ASP A 375 12.43 5.50 -12.36
N PHE A 376 11.86 4.29 -12.61
CA PHE A 376 11.41 3.34 -11.59
C PHE A 376 12.42 2.23 -11.26
N GLN A 377 13.62 2.26 -11.88
CA GLN A 377 14.66 1.23 -11.68
C GLN A 377 15.73 1.63 -10.69
#